data_ac33bbd47ebc7cc568c5ebfe255415e0
#
_entry.id   ac33bbd47ebc7cc568c5ebfe255415e0
#
_cell.length_a   1.000
_cell.length_b   1.000
_cell.length_c   1.000
_cell.angle_alpha   90.00
_cell.angle_beta   90.00
_cell.angle_gamma   90.00
#
_symmetry.space_group_name_H-M   'P 1'
#
loop_
_entity.id
_entity.type
_entity.pdbx_description
1 polymer ?
#
loop_
_entity_poly.entity_id
_entity_poly.type
_entity_poly.pdbx_seq_one_letter_code
_entity_poly.pdbx_strand_id
1 'polypeptide(L)'
;MTWIVAGLIAGVGAFFADYVMWGKVFTGPEMHGFGTMPPTPDERKKMMLPAMLKSGALALVFGLLLACSYERLKGGLWVQGGGPLAGMEFATLLWLCTIALSTLGSGVWYDKVRPLLKATFWSWLVRMNVAGLIVGLLVK
;
A
#
# COMPACT_ATOMS: atom_id res chain seq x y z
N MET A 1 -11.18 19.99 3.09
CA MET A 1 -10.95 19.09 4.25
C MET A 1 -9.46 19.16 4.59
N THR A 2 -9.10 19.08 5.87
CA THR A 2 -7.69 19.12 6.27
C THR A 2 -6.98 17.86 5.78
N TRP A 3 -5.71 17.98 5.40
CA TRP A 3 -4.90 16.83 4.96
C TRP A 3 -4.83 15.70 6.00
N ILE A 4 -4.97 16.03 7.29
CA ILE A 4 -4.99 15.06 8.39
C ILE A 4 -6.19 14.11 8.24
N VAL A 5 -7.40 14.65 8.10
CA VAL A 5 -8.62 13.83 7.95
C VAL A 5 -8.57 13.02 6.65
N ALA A 6 -8.13 13.66 5.56
CA ALA A 6 -7.94 12.97 4.29
C ALA A 6 -6.93 11.82 4.42
N GLY A 7 -5.83 12.02 5.13
CA GLY A 7 -4.82 11.01 5.40
C GLY A 7 -5.33 9.83 6.22
N LEU A 8 -6.14 10.08 7.25
CA LEU A 8 -6.75 9.00 8.04
C LEU A 8 -7.71 8.15 7.19
N ILE A 9 -8.56 8.77 6.38
CA ILE A 9 -9.48 8.07 5.49
C ILE A 9 -8.69 7.28 4.41
N ALA A 10 -7.64 7.88 3.85
CA ALA A 10 -6.75 7.22 2.90
C ALA A 10 -6.03 6.01 3.52
N GLY A 11 -5.59 6.12 4.76
CA GLY A 11 -4.99 5.02 5.52
C GLY A 11 -5.96 3.84 5.70
N VAL A 12 -7.21 4.12 6.03
CA VAL A 12 -8.27 3.08 6.11
C VAL A 12 -8.48 2.44 4.73
N GLY A 13 -8.59 3.24 3.67
CA GLY A 13 -8.72 2.72 2.29
C GLY A 13 -7.53 1.84 1.89
N ALA A 14 -6.30 2.25 2.22
CA ALA A 14 -5.09 1.48 1.99
C ALA A 14 -5.09 0.14 2.74
N PHE A 15 -5.54 0.13 3.99
CA PHE A 15 -5.68 -1.10 4.78
C PHE A 15 -6.66 -2.10 4.14
N PHE A 16 -7.82 -1.63 3.68
CA PHE A 16 -8.78 -2.48 2.98
C PHE A 16 -8.23 -2.99 1.63
N ALA A 17 -7.51 -2.16 0.88
CA ALA A 17 -6.85 -2.59 -0.35
C ALA A 17 -5.84 -3.73 -0.07
N ASP A 18 -5.00 -3.61 0.95
CA ASP A 18 -4.09 -4.67 1.37
C ASP A 18 -4.83 -5.93 1.79
N TYR A 19 -5.90 -5.80 2.57
CA TYR A 19 -6.71 -6.96 2.98
C TYR A 19 -7.28 -7.72 1.78
N VAL A 20 -7.77 -7.02 0.75
CA VAL A 20 -8.27 -7.66 -0.46
C VAL A 20 -7.15 -8.31 -1.26
N MET A 21 -6.02 -7.61 -1.46
CA MET A 21 -4.91 -8.11 -2.25
C MET A 21 -4.28 -9.36 -1.61
N TRP A 22 -3.94 -9.31 -0.32
CA TRP A 22 -3.30 -10.41 0.39
C TRP A 22 -4.27 -11.48 0.89
N GLY A 23 -5.53 -11.14 1.13
CA GLY A 23 -6.54 -12.07 1.61
C GLY A 23 -7.31 -12.79 0.53
N LYS A 24 -7.39 -12.26 -0.70
CA LYS A 24 -8.20 -12.81 -1.79
C LYS A 24 -7.46 -13.00 -3.10
N VAL A 25 -6.51 -12.12 -3.45
CA VAL A 25 -5.82 -12.15 -4.74
C VAL A 25 -4.56 -12.99 -4.65
N PHE A 26 -3.74 -12.77 -3.63
CA PHE A 26 -2.46 -13.46 -3.43
C PHE A 26 -2.55 -14.52 -2.32
N THR A 27 -3.31 -15.58 -2.57
CA THR A 27 -3.58 -16.65 -1.58
C THR A 27 -2.84 -17.96 -1.88
N GLY A 28 -1.99 -18.00 -2.89
CA GLY A 28 -1.25 -19.19 -3.31
C GLY A 28 -0.29 -19.74 -2.23
N PRO A 29 -0.04 -21.06 -2.21
CA PRO A 29 0.88 -21.67 -1.26
C PRO A 29 2.31 -21.11 -1.34
N GLU A 30 2.71 -20.62 -2.50
CA GLU A 30 3.99 -19.96 -2.75
C GLU A 30 4.14 -18.65 -1.95
N MET A 31 3.04 -18.05 -1.49
CA MET A 31 3.06 -16.85 -0.66
C MET A 31 3.26 -17.15 0.82
N HIS A 32 3.09 -18.40 1.23
CA HIS A 32 3.19 -18.82 2.64
C HIS A 32 4.49 -19.57 2.97
N GLY A 33 5.33 -19.83 1.96
CA GLY A 33 6.43 -20.79 2.02
C GLY A 33 7.80 -20.26 2.43
N PHE A 34 7.94 -19.02 2.90
CA PHE A 34 9.26 -18.48 3.24
C PHE A 34 9.71 -18.87 4.65
N GLY A 35 10.17 -20.11 4.80
CA GLY A 35 11.08 -20.51 5.85
C GLY A 35 10.47 -20.86 7.21
N THR A 36 9.15 -20.80 7.39
CA THR A 36 8.49 -21.24 8.61
C THR A 36 7.34 -22.19 8.28
N MET A 37 7.17 -23.25 9.10
CA MET A 37 5.96 -24.06 9.02
C MET A 37 4.73 -23.15 9.12
N PRO A 38 3.68 -23.40 8.31
CA PRO A 38 2.46 -22.63 8.45
C PRO A 38 1.95 -22.78 9.88
N PRO A 39 1.59 -21.67 10.56
CA PRO A 39 1.11 -21.73 11.93
C PRO A 39 -0.15 -22.60 12.01
N THR A 40 -0.30 -23.32 13.12
CA THR A 40 -1.53 -24.08 13.40
C THR A 40 -2.75 -23.13 13.39
N PRO A 41 -3.98 -23.66 13.18
CA PRO A 41 -5.18 -22.82 13.18
C PRO A 41 -5.35 -21.97 14.45
N ASP A 42 -4.94 -22.49 15.59
CA ASP A 42 -5.02 -21.77 16.86
C ASP A 42 -3.94 -20.70 17.01
N GLU A 43 -2.73 -20.96 16.53
CA GLU A 43 -1.67 -19.96 16.45
C GLU A 43 -2.03 -18.83 15.49
N ARG A 44 -2.65 -19.15 14.34
CA ARG A 44 -3.18 -18.13 13.40
C ARG A 44 -4.17 -17.21 14.07
N LYS A 45 -5.13 -17.75 14.83
CA LYS A 45 -6.13 -16.93 15.55
C LYS A 45 -5.48 -16.00 16.55
N LYS A 46 -4.49 -16.50 17.33
CA LYS A 46 -3.76 -15.69 18.31
C LYS A 46 -2.92 -14.59 17.68
N MET A 47 -2.33 -14.83 16.51
CA MET A 47 -1.48 -13.86 15.81
C MET A 47 -2.27 -12.86 14.98
N MET A 48 -3.49 -13.20 14.56
CA MET A 48 -4.26 -12.40 13.60
C MET A 48 -4.63 -11.03 14.15
N LEU A 49 -5.15 -10.94 15.36
CA LEU A 49 -5.58 -9.67 15.96
C LEU A 49 -4.40 -8.68 16.17
N PRO A 50 -3.29 -9.09 16.79
CA PRO A 50 -2.11 -8.20 16.89
C PRO A 50 -1.55 -7.79 15.53
N ALA A 51 -1.54 -8.69 14.55
CA ALA A 51 -1.07 -8.37 13.19
C ALA A 51 -1.98 -7.35 12.50
N MET A 52 -3.30 -7.51 12.60
CA MET A 52 -4.26 -6.56 12.05
C MET A 52 -4.15 -5.18 12.70
N LEU A 53 -3.98 -5.10 14.02
CA LEU A 53 -3.80 -3.83 14.72
C LEU A 53 -2.51 -3.13 14.29
N LYS A 54 -1.40 -3.84 14.17
CA LYS A 54 -0.13 -3.29 13.69
C LYS A 54 -0.24 -2.82 12.24
N SER A 55 -0.82 -3.63 11.36
CA SER A 55 -1.03 -3.27 9.96
C SER A 55 -1.96 -2.07 9.82
N GLY A 56 -3.03 -2.00 10.60
CA GLY A 56 -3.94 -0.87 10.62
C GLY A 56 -3.24 0.42 11.06
N ALA A 57 -2.46 0.37 12.16
CA ALA A 57 -1.69 1.51 12.63
C ALA A 57 -0.68 2.01 11.57
N LEU A 58 0.06 1.09 10.93
CA LEU A 58 0.99 1.44 9.86
C LEU A 58 0.28 2.01 8.64
N ALA A 59 -0.90 1.52 8.29
CA ALA A 59 -1.70 2.05 7.18
C ALA A 59 -2.20 3.48 7.47
N LEU A 60 -2.58 3.79 8.72
CA LEU A 60 -2.94 5.16 9.12
C LEU A 60 -1.74 6.11 9.01
N VAL A 61 -0.57 5.70 9.51
CA VAL A 61 0.67 6.48 9.36
C VAL A 61 1.01 6.70 7.89
N PHE A 62 0.90 5.66 7.07
CA PHE A 62 1.11 5.76 5.62
C PHE A 62 0.16 6.78 4.98
N GLY A 63 -1.14 6.72 5.29
CA GLY A 63 -2.12 7.65 4.75
C GLY A 63 -1.86 9.11 5.15
N LEU A 64 -1.46 9.34 6.40
CA LEU A 64 -1.08 10.67 6.89
C LEU A 64 0.15 11.21 6.16
N LEU A 65 1.20 10.40 6.01
CA LEU A 65 2.41 10.79 5.29
C LEU A 65 2.13 11.06 3.82
N LEU A 66 1.31 10.25 3.18
CA LEU A 66 0.91 10.43 1.78
C LEU A 66 0.15 11.74 1.59
N ALA A 67 -0.84 12.02 2.46
CA ALA A 67 -1.64 13.24 2.38
C ALA A 67 -0.81 14.50 2.66
N CYS A 68 0.08 14.46 3.64
CA CYS A 68 1.00 15.54 3.96
C CYS A 68 1.95 15.84 2.79
N SER A 69 2.50 14.78 2.17
CA SER A 69 3.40 14.91 1.02
C SER A 69 2.68 15.45 -0.21
N TYR A 70 1.47 14.93 -0.48
CA TYR A 70 0.64 15.41 -1.58
C TYR A 70 0.31 16.89 -1.43
N GLU A 71 -0.12 17.34 -0.24
CA GLU A 71 -0.44 18.74 0.03
C GLU A 71 0.73 19.68 -0.30
N ARG A 72 1.96 19.23 -0.04
CA ARG A 72 3.17 20.02 -0.29
C ARG A 72 3.66 19.98 -1.73
N LEU A 73 3.43 18.89 -2.45
CA LEU A 73 4.02 18.62 -3.76
C LEU A 73 3.03 18.71 -4.92
N LYS A 74 1.71 18.86 -4.64
CA LYS A 74 0.67 18.87 -5.67
C LYS A 74 0.86 19.94 -6.76
N GLY A 75 1.54 21.03 -6.45
CA GLY A 75 1.83 22.09 -7.43
C GLY A 75 2.84 21.70 -8.52
N GLY A 76 3.59 20.62 -8.35
CA GLY A 76 4.55 20.10 -9.32
C GLY A 76 4.04 18.93 -10.17
N LEU A 77 2.79 18.53 -10.00
CA LEU A 77 2.21 17.42 -10.75
C LEU A 77 1.80 17.86 -12.18
N TRP A 78 1.75 16.91 -13.11
CA TRP A 78 1.29 17.16 -14.47
C TRP A 78 -0.21 17.41 -14.52
N VAL A 79 -1.00 16.69 -13.71
CA VAL A 79 -2.43 16.93 -13.56
C VAL A 79 -2.64 18.17 -12.68
N GLN A 80 -2.83 19.30 -13.33
CA GLN A 80 -3.05 20.58 -12.65
C GLN A 80 -4.47 20.68 -12.07
N GLY A 81 -4.62 21.45 -11.00
CA GLY A 81 -5.93 21.71 -10.38
C GLY A 81 -6.33 20.73 -9.29
N GLY A 82 -5.50 19.73 -8.98
CA GLY A 82 -5.80 18.75 -7.94
C GLY A 82 -6.84 17.70 -8.36
N GLY A 83 -7.52 17.10 -7.39
CA GLY A 83 -8.53 16.08 -7.63
C GLY A 83 -8.00 14.65 -7.65
N PRO A 84 -8.89 13.65 -7.91
CA PRO A 84 -8.55 12.25 -7.78
C PRO A 84 -7.41 11.80 -8.70
N LEU A 85 -7.37 12.31 -9.92
CA LEU A 85 -6.33 11.97 -10.90
C LEU A 85 -4.96 12.50 -10.48
N ALA A 86 -4.88 13.71 -9.94
CA ALA A 86 -3.64 14.26 -9.42
C ALA A 86 -3.14 13.45 -8.19
N GLY A 87 -4.05 13.01 -7.33
CA GLY A 87 -3.70 12.14 -6.20
C GLY A 87 -3.20 10.77 -6.66
N MET A 88 -3.79 10.19 -7.69
CA MET A 88 -3.33 8.92 -8.29
C MET A 88 -1.99 9.10 -9.02
N GLU A 89 -1.78 10.18 -9.75
CA GLU A 89 -0.51 10.51 -10.38
C GLU A 89 0.60 10.56 -9.32
N PHE A 90 0.39 11.33 -8.26
CA PHE A 90 1.34 11.45 -7.15
C PHE A 90 1.67 10.09 -6.52
N ALA A 91 0.65 9.30 -6.21
CA ALA A 91 0.81 7.97 -5.64
C ALA A 91 1.56 7.01 -6.57
N THR A 92 1.27 7.05 -7.88
CA THR A 92 1.95 6.23 -8.89
C THR A 92 3.41 6.63 -9.04
N LEU A 93 3.73 7.92 -9.05
CA LEU A 93 5.13 8.39 -9.11
C LEU A 93 5.92 7.95 -7.87
N LEU A 94 5.34 8.08 -6.67
CA LEU A 94 5.98 7.59 -5.45
C LEU A 94 6.19 6.08 -5.49
N TRP A 95 5.17 5.32 -5.92
CA TRP A 95 5.29 3.87 -6.08
C TRP A 95 6.39 3.50 -7.07
N LEU A 96 6.46 4.16 -8.21
CA LEU A 96 7.46 3.90 -9.24
C LEU A 96 8.88 4.14 -8.73
N CYS A 97 9.10 5.28 -8.07
CA CYS A 97 10.42 5.66 -7.56
C CYS A 97 10.90 4.83 -6.37
N THR A 98 9.98 4.24 -5.60
CA THR A 98 10.32 3.51 -4.37
C THR A 98 10.14 2.01 -4.51
N ILE A 99 8.87 1.57 -4.58
CA ILE A 99 8.53 0.14 -4.52
C ILE A 99 8.83 -0.57 -5.84
N ALA A 100 8.46 0.03 -6.99
CA ALA A 100 8.61 -0.63 -8.28
C ALA A 100 10.09 -0.90 -8.59
N LEU A 101 10.94 0.10 -8.49
CA LEU A 101 12.38 -0.06 -8.76
C LEU A 101 13.05 -1.00 -7.75
N SER A 102 12.68 -0.93 -6.47
CA SER A 102 13.21 -1.82 -5.44
C SER A 102 12.82 -3.27 -5.67
N THR A 103 11.54 -3.54 -5.99
CA THR A 103 11.05 -4.91 -6.24
C THR A 103 11.61 -5.50 -7.53
N LEU A 104 11.73 -4.71 -8.59
CA LEU A 104 12.36 -5.13 -9.84
C LEU A 104 13.84 -5.42 -9.63
N GLY A 105 14.58 -4.54 -8.94
CA GLY A 105 15.98 -4.75 -8.60
C GLY A 105 16.21 -6.01 -7.78
N SER A 106 15.38 -6.25 -6.77
CA SER A 106 15.43 -7.48 -5.96
C SER A 106 15.12 -8.74 -6.80
N GLY A 107 14.21 -8.64 -7.75
CA GLY A 107 13.85 -9.75 -8.66
C GLY A 107 14.97 -10.21 -9.58
N VAL A 108 15.97 -9.36 -9.85
CA VAL A 108 17.18 -9.72 -10.63
C VAL A 108 18.05 -10.73 -9.86
N TRP A 109 18.17 -10.54 -8.54
CA TRP A 109 19.10 -11.31 -7.70
C TRP A 109 18.45 -12.50 -6.99
N TYR A 110 17.12 -12.48 -6.80
CA TYR A 110 16.41 -13.44 -5.93
C TYR A 110 15.30 -14.17 -6.67
N ASP A 111 15.64 -15.17 -7.48
CA ASP A 111 14.66 -15.96 -8.26
C ASP A 111 13.60 -16.65 -7.40
N LYS A 112 14.01 -17.20 -6.25
CA LYS A 112 13.11 -17.95 -5.36
C LYS A 112 11.98 -17.12 -4.76
N VAL A 113 12.18 -15.81 -4.62
CA VAL A 113 11.18 -14.89 -4.04
C VAL A 113 10.38 -14.11 -5.09
N ARG A 114 10.58 -14.40 -6.37
CA ARG A 114 9.85 -13.73 -7.47
C ARG A 114 8.33 -13.69 -7.30
N PRO A 115 7.63 -14.77 -6.89
CA PRO A 115 6.19 -14.70 -6.68
C PRO A 115 5.80 -13.68 -5.63
N LEU A 116 6.53 -13.64 -4.50
CA LEU A 116 6.32 -12.65 -3.44
C LEU A 116 6.61 -11.22 -3.91
N LEU A 117 7.68 -11.01 -4.68
CA LEU A 117 8.01 -9.71 -5.25
C LEU A 117 6.94 -9.22 -6.21
N LYS A 118 6.39 -10.10 -7.07
CA LYS A 118 5.25 -9.77 -7.94
C LYS A 118 4.01 -9.38 -7.12
N ALA A 119 3.69 -10.15 -6.09
CA ALA A 119 2.56 -9.84 -5.21
C ALA A 119 2.76 -8.49 -4.50
N THR A 120 3.96 -8.23 -3.97
CA THR A 120 4.32 -6.96 -3.36
C THR A 120 4.20 -5.81 -4.34
N PHE A 121 4.73 -5.96 -5.57
CA PHE A 121 4.66 -4.95 -6.63
C PHE A 121 3.21 -4.51 -6.91
N TRP A 122 2.32 -5.46 -7.15
CA TRP A 122 0.92 -5.17 -7.48
C TRP A 122 0.10 -4.72 -6.28
N SER A 123 0.29 -5.31 -5.10
CA SER A 123 -0.46 -4.89 -3.91
C SER A 123 -0.13 -3.46 -3.51
N TRP A 124 1.14 -3.05 -3.59
CA TRP A 124 1.53 -1.68 -3.33
C TRP A 124 1.03 -0.69 -4.38
N LEU A 125 0.99 -1.08 -5.66
CA LEU A 125 0.40 -0.24 -6.69
C LEU A 125 -1.07 0.06 -6.41
N VAL A 126 -1.86 -0.98 -6.11
CA VAL A 126 -3.29 -0.83 -5.79
C VAL A 126 -3.47 -0.01 -4.52
N ARG A 127 -2.75 -0.36 -3.45
CA ARG A 127 -2.80 0.34 -2.17
C ARG A 127 -2.52 1.84 -2.30
N MET A 128 -1.42 2.18 -2.98
CA MET A 128 -1.02 3.59 -3.15
C MET A 128 -2.00 4.36 -4.00
N ASN A 129 -2.53 3.76 -5.08
CA ASN A 129 -3.51 4.43 -5.93
C ASN A 129 -4.88 4.61 -5.25
N VAL A 130 -5.34 3.65 -4.45
CA VAL A 130 -6.55 3.83 -3.62
C VAL A 130 -6.36 4.97 -2.62
N ALA A 131 -5.24 5.00 -1.93
CA ALA A 131 -4.94 6.09 -0.99
C ALA A 131 -4.78 7.44 -1.71
N GLY A 132 -4.09 7.47 -2.84
CA GLY A 132 -3.90 8.67 -3.67
C GLY A 132 -5.20 9.23 -4.20
N LEU A 133 -6.10 8.38 -4.69
CA LEU A 133 -7.44 8.77 -5.12
C LEU A 133 -8.21 9.45 -3.98
N ILE A 134 -8.21 8.86 -2.79
CA ILE A 134 -8.88 9.41 -1.61
C ILE A 134 -8.28 10.76 -1.22
N VAL A 135 -6.95 10.85 -1.18
CA VAL A 135 -6.25 12.10 -0.86
C VAL A 135 -6.58 13.18 -1.89
N GLY A 136 -6.50 12.86 -3.17
CA GLY A 136 -6.83 13.81 -4.25
C GLY A 136 -8.28 14.29 -4.24
N LEU A 137 -9.22 13.43 -3.82
CA LEU A 137 -10.63 13.82 -3.65
C LEU A 137 -10.86 14.76 -2.46
N LEU A 138 -10.13 14.56 -1.37
CA LEU A 138 -10.41 15.20 -0.09
C LEU A 138 -9.51 16.41 0.21
N VAL A 139 -8.30 16.43 -0.33
CA VAL A 139 -7.34 17.56 -0.20
C VAL A 139 -7.52 18.50 -1.37
N LYS A 140 -8.13 19.64 -1.12
CA LYS A 140 -8.34 20.71 -2.10
C LYS A 140 -7.19 21.70 -2.10
#